data_c569ab9dd27724a68497616a97ffbab2
#
_entry.id   c569ab9dd27724a68497616a97ffbab2
#
_cell.length_a   1.000
_cell.length_b   1.000
_cell.length_c   1.000
_cell.angle_alpha   90.00
_cell.angle_beta   90.00
_cell.angle_gamma   90.00
#
_symmetry.space_group_name_H-M   'P 1'
#
loop_
_entity.id
_entity.type
_entity.pdbx_description
1 polymer ?
#
loop_
_entity_poly.entity_id
_entity_poly.type
_entity_poly.pdbx_seq_one_letter_code
_entity_poly.pdbx_strand_id
1 'polypeptide(L)'
;IAKAYTLEFEEMWGGVFGHNKLDNTPHKFMTNGKLVEVYFSPSDQTTSKIIQLIEGVNYTLEFGLLNFTRDDLGQLISDKNAEFGVNIRGIIEVTNGQYDEFPVLLANGVNVRSHTGVPNQLHHKYAVADANVPGSNPTVLTGSHNWSNNAENNSDENTLIIHDATIANIYLQEFEKRWGELGTPNAVNELIDIDLIISPNPTTGTVVILSDLEILQTNLYAADGRLLSVNEGTTIEIGVQGIYFVRVMTKKGNM
;
A
#
# COMPACT_ATOMS: atom_id res chain seq x y z
N ILE A 1 0.94 -22.44 10.52
CA ILE A 1 1.91 -21.33 10.63
C ILE A 1 3.00 -21.72 11.62
N ALA A 2 2.71 -21.93 12.92
CA ALA A 2 3.72 -22.26 13.94
C ALA A 2 4.65 -23.41 13.50
N LYS A 3 4.08 -24.47 12.88
CA LYS A 3 4.88 -25.61 12.40
C LYS A 3 5.91 -25.19 11.33
N ALA A 4 5.58 -24.27 10.41
CA ALA A 4 6.56 -23.79 9.43
C ALA A 4 7.72 -23.07 10.12
N TYR A 5 7.42 -22.16 11.06
CA TYR A 5 8.47 -21.51 11.86
C TYR A 5 9.29 -22.47 12.70
N THR A 6 8.67 -23.54 13.23
CA THR A 6 9.41 -24.57 13.97
C THR A 6 10.37 -25.32 13.05
N LEU A 7 9.94 -25.70 11.85
CA LEU A 7 10.81 -26.40 10.88
C LEU A 7 11.99 -25.53 10.47
N GLU A 8 11.73 -24.26 10.16
CA GLU A 8 12.77 -23.28 9.83
C GLU A 8 13.75 -23.06 10.99
N PHE A 9 13.22 -22.92 12.21
CA PHE A 9 14.04 -22.81 13.42
C PHE A 9 14.93 -24.04 13.63
N GLU A 10 14.37 -25.25 13.50
CA GLU A 10 15.12 -26.51 13.70
C GLU A 10 16.23 -26.69 12.64
N GLU A 11 15.98 -26.25 11.39
CA GLU A 11 17.00 -26.27 10.35
C GLU A 11 18.18 -25.36 10.71
N MET A 12 17.90 -24.12 11.11
CA MET A 12 18.93 -23.16 11.55
C MET A 12 19.60 -23.59 12.86
N TRP A 13 18.84 -24.15 13.81
CA TRP A 13 19.39 -24.73 15.05
C TRP A 13 20.33 -25.90 14.78
N GLY A 14 20.07 -26.67 13.73
CA GLY A 14 20.92 -27.71 13.19
C GLY A 14 22.18 -27.21 12.49
N GLY A 15 22.35 -25.88 12.36
CA GLY A 15 23.53 -25.26 11.76
C GLY A 15 23.41 -25.00 10.25
N VAL A 16 22.21 -25.07 9.68
CA VAL A 16 21.97 -24.83 8.25
C VAL A 16 21.38 -23.41 8.08
N PHE A 17 22.11 -22.53 7.42
CA PHE A 17 21.75 -21.12 7.22
C PHE A 17 21.91 -20.70 5.76
N GLY A 18 21.26 -19.61 5.40
CA GLY A 18 21.41 -18.94 4.11
C GLY A 18 21.12 -19.89 2.95
N HIS A 19 21.96 -19.86 1.94
CA HIS A 19 21.79 -20.67 0.72
C HIS A 19 21.80 -22.19 0.91
N ASN A 20 22.21 -22.66 2.08
CA ASN A 20 22.20 -24.08 2.37
C ASN A 20 20.84 -24.59 2.90
N LYS A 21 19.94 -23.67 3.24
CA LYS A 21 18.56 -24.01 3.63
C LYS A 21 17.78 -24.60 2.46
N LEU A 22 16.80 -25.41 2.79
CA LEU A 22 15.93 -26.08 1.83
C LEU A 22 14.55 -25.41 1.83
N ASP A 23 13.93 -25.33 0.67
CA ASP A 23 12.48 -25.04 0.55
C ASP A 23 11.72 -26.32 0.97
N ASN A 24 11.59 -26.51 2.28
CA ASN A 24 11.00 -27.70 2.90
C ASN A 24 9.85 -27.38 3.85
N THR A 25 9.47 -26.11 3.98
CA THR A 25 8.38 -25.66 4.83
C THR A 25 7.06 -25.51 4.05
N PRO A 26 5.91 -25.86 4.66
CA PRO A 26 4.62 -25.57 4.02
C PRO A 26 4.39 -24.06 3.99
N HIS A 27 3.95 -23.53 2.85
CA HIS A 27 3.78 -22.09 2.67
C HIS A 27 2.36 -21.58 2.88
N LYS A 28 1.31 -22.37 2.65
CA LYS A 28 -0.08 -21.91 2.65
C LYS A 28 -0.90 -22.57 3.75
N PHE A 29 -1.58 -21.72 4.51
CA PHE A 29 -2.37 -22.15 5.67
C PHE A 29 -3.74 -21.49 5.65
N MET A 30 -4.78 -22.30 5.91
CA MET A 30 -6.13 -21.76 6.19
C MET A 30 -6.31 -21.63 7.70
N THR A 31 -6.51 -20.40 8.18
CA THR A 31 -6.75 -20.10 9.60
C THR A 31 -8.04 -19.31 9.72
N ASN A 32 -9.06 -19.87 10.38
CA ASN A 32 -10.39 -19.27 10.50
C ASN A 32 -10.98 -18.80 9.15
N GLY A 33 -10.80 -19.62 8.11
CA GLY A 33 -11.28 -19.30 6.76
C GLY A 33 -10.47 -18.23 6.01
N LYS A 34 -9.33 -17.80 6.55
CA LYS A 34 -8.42 -16.83 5.92
C LYS A 34 -7.15 -17.53 5.45
N LEU A 35 -6.70 -17.17 4.26
CA LEU A 35 -5.42 -17.64 3.75
C LEU A 35 -4.28 -16.84 4.40
N VAL A 36 -3.29 -17.57 4.91
CA VAL A 36 -2.01 -17.02 5.38
C VAL A 36 -0.88 -17.76 4.69
N GLU A 37 0.05 -17.01 4.13
CA GLU A 37 1.23 -17.56 3.48
C GLU A 37 2.48 -17.20 4.29
N VAL A 38 3.46 -18.10 4.30
CA VAL A 38 4.74 -17.95 5.04
C VAL A 38 5.88 -18.30 4.10
N TYR A 39 6.89 -17.46 4.03
CA TYR A 39 8.08 -17.65 3.20
C TYR A 39 9.34 -17.26 3.98
N PHE A 40 10.42 -17.95 3.71
CA PHE A 40 11.72 -17.71 4.33
C PHE A 40 12.79 -17.52 3.26
N SER A 41 13.51 -16.40 3.30
CA SER A 41 14.67 -16.22 2.43
C SER A 41 15.93 -16.88 3.04
N PRO A 42 16.89 -17.24 2.20
CA PRO A 42 16.88 -17.18 0.74
C PRO A 42 16.22 -18.37 0.03
N SER A 43 15.71 -19.38 0.75
CA SER A 43 15.22 -20.65 0.17
C SER A 43 13.95 -20.49 -0.68
N ASP A 44 13.02 -19.57 -0.28
CA ASP A 44 11.63 -19.58 -0.77
C ASP A 44 11.33 -18.54 -1.83
N GLN A 45 12.37 -17.88 -2.38
CA GLN A 45 12.21 -16.86 -3.42
C GLN A 45 11.21 -15.74 -3.03
N THR A 46 11.38 -15.18 -1.85
CA THR A 46 10.46 -14.24 -1.20
C THR A 46 10.13 -13.02 -2.07
N THR A 47 11.11 -12.49 -2.82
CA THR A 47 10.87 -11.37 -3.75
C THR A 47 9.80 -11.71 -4.79
N SER A 48 9.72 -12.95 -5.26
CA SER A 48 8.67 -13.37 -6.21
C SER A 48 7.26 -13.22 -5.62
N LYS A 49 7.13 -13.32 -4.29
CA LYS A 49 5.86 -13.16 -3.58
C LYS A 49 5.51 -11.70 -3.37
N ILE A 50 6.52 -10.85 -3.15
CA ILE A 50 6.35 -9.39 -3.14
C ILE A 50 5.87 -8.90 -4.51
N ILE A 51 6.49 -9.38 -5.59
CA ILE A 51 6.07 -9.08 -6.97
C ILE A 51 4.61 -9.48 -7.18
N GLN A 52 4.21 -10.72 -6.83
CA GLN A 52 2.84 -11.19 -6.98
C GLN A 52 1.83 -10.34 -6.21
N LEU A 53 2.18 -9.85 -5.01
CA LEU A 53 1.32 -8.95 -4.25
C LEU A 53 1.16 -7.61 -4.98
N ILE A 54 2.24 -6.99 -5.45
CA ILE A 54 2.21 -5.70 -6.15
C ILE A 54 1.44 -5.81 -7.47
N GLU A 55 1.65 -6.86 -8.26
CA GLU A 55 0.91 -7.13 -9.49
C GLU A 55 -0.60 -7.29 -9.24
N GLY A 56 -0.96 -7.87 -8.09
CA GLY A 56 -2.34 -8.10 -7.66
C GLY A 56 -3.08 -6.86 -7.14
N VAL A 57 -2.40 -5.72 -6.98
CA VAL A 57 -3.02 -4.46 -6.53
C VAL A 57 -3.97 -3.93 -7.60
N ASN A 58 -5.19 -3.59 -7.18
CA ASN A 58 -6.19 -3.02 -8.10
C ASN A 58 -6.52 -1.56 -7.79
N TYR A 59 -6.32 -1.10 -6.55
CA TYR A 59 -6.74 0.23 -6.11
C TYR A 59 -5.68 0.95 -5.28
N THR A 60 -5.18 0.32 -4.20
CA THR A 60 -4.23 0.99 -3.31
C THR A 60 -3.09 0.07 -2.89
N LEU A 61 -1.91 0.66 -2.74
CA LEU A 61 -0.77 0.03 -2.10
C LEU A 61 -0.13 1.02 -1.13
N GLU A 62 -0.08 0.66 0.13
CA GLU A 62 0.66 1.38 1.15
C GLU A 62 1.83 0.51 1.63
N PHE A 63 3.03 1.09 1.75
CA PHE A 63 4.18 0.36 2.28
C PHE A 63 5.02 1.20 3.24
N GLY A 64 5.55 0.53 4.28
CA GLY A 64 6.50 1.10 5.23
C GLY A 64 7.76 0.24 5.27
N LEU A 65 8.91 0.81 4.86
CA LEU A 65 10.15 0.06 4.68
C LEU A 65 11.34 0.73 5.35
N LEU A 66 12.15 -0.07 6.03
CA LEU A 66 13.45 0.40 6.50
C LEU A 66 14.39 0.66 5.30
N ASN A 67 14.51 -0.31 4.40
CA ASN A 67 15.44 -0.27 3.28
C ASN A 67 14.80 -0.83 2.01
N PHE A 68 14.94 -0.09 0.90
CA PHE A 68 14.41 -0.45 -0.40
C PHE A 68 15.44 -0.16 -1.48
N THR A 69 16.08 -1.21 -2.01
CA THR A 69 17.18 -1.13 -2.97
C THR A 69 17.06 -2.14 -4.12
N ARG A 70 15.84 -2.61 -4.39
CA ARG A 70 15.55 -3.56 -5.47
C ARG A 70 14.93 -2.84 -6.66
N ASP A 71 15.72 -2.68 -7.72
CA ASP A 71 15.32 -1.99 -8.95
C ASP A 71 14.06 -2.61 -9.60
N ASP A 72 13.96 -3.95 -9.59
CA ASP A 72 12.81 -4.65 -10.17
C ASP A 72 11.50 -4.34 -9.44
N LEU A 73 11.52 -4.22 -8.11
CA LEU A 73 10.37 -3.81 -7.32
C LEU A 73 10.07 -2.32 -7.47
N GLY A 74 11.10 -1.46 -7.54
CA GLY A 74 10.95 -0.03 -7.78
C GLY A 74 10.31 0.27 -9.13
N GLN A 75 10.76 -0.42 -10.19
CA GLN A 75 10.16 -0.31 -11.51
C GLN A 75 8.71 -0.80 -11.50
N LEU A 76 8.43 -1.96 -10.92
CA LEU A 76 7.07 -2.52 -10.84
C LEU A 76 6.11 -1.58 -10.12
N ILE A 77 6.52 -0.96 -9.01
CA ILE A 77 5.72 0.04 -8.28
C ILE A 77 5.46 1.27 -9.15
N SER A 78 6.47 1.74 -9.88
CA SER A 78 6.35 2.88 -10.78
C SER A 78 5.35 2.61 -11.90
N ASP A 79 5.43 1.42 -12.52
CA ASP A 79 4.52 0.98 -13.57
C ASP A 79 3.08 0.85 -13.04
N LYS A 80 2.94 0.26 -11.86
CA LYS A 80 1.64 0.09 -11.19
C LYS A 80 1.00 1.42 -10.79
N ASN A 81 1.80 2.39 -10.35
CA ASN A 81 1.35 3.73 -10.02
C ASN A 81 0.84 4.52 -11.25
N ALA A 82 1.32 4.17 -12.44
CA ALA A 82 0.86 4.75 -13.69
C ALA A 82 -0.49 4.16 -14.17
N GLU A 83 -0.95 3.04 -13.60
CA GLU A 83 -2.23 2.45 -13.95
C GLU A 83 -3.39 3.34 -13.46
N PHE A 84 -4.42 3.47 -14.31
CA PHE A 84 -5.60 4.28 -13.97
C PHE A 84 -6.34 3.71 -12.76
N GLY A 85 -6.57 4.56 -11.76
CA GLY A 85 -7.32 4.20 -10.55
C GLY A 85 -6.48 3.57 -9.45
N VAL A 86 -5.19 3.31 -9.68
CA VAL A 86 -4.26 2.83 -8.64
C VAL A 86 -3.62 4.02 -7.92
N ASN A 87 -3.51 3.94 -6.60
CA ASN A 87 -2.87 4.95 -5.76
C ASN A 87 -1.84 4.26 -4.86
N ILE A 88 -0.58 4.66 -4.99
CA ILE A 88 0.52 4.06 -4.23
C ILE A 88 1.16 5.11 -3.31
N ARG A 89 1.33 4.75 -2.03
CA ARG A 89 2.00 5.58 -1.03
C ARG A 89 3.04 4.78 -0.27
N GLY A 90 4.20 5.36 -0.04
CA GLY A 90 5.27 4.68 0.70
C GLY A 90 6.00 5.55 1.70
N ILE A 91 6.41 4.94 2.81
CA ILE A 91 7.31 5.54 3.80
C ILE A 91 8.61 4.74 3.78
N ILE A 92 9.73 5.41 3.58
CA ILE A 92 11.05 4.78 3.52
C ILE A 92 11.98 5.47 4.50
N GLU A 93 12.65 4.68 5.34
CA GLU A 93 13.60 5.20 6.34
C GLU A 93 14.93 5.59 5.70
N VAL A 94 15.58 4.67 5.00
CA VAL A 94 16.88 4.91 4.34
C VAL A 94 16.62 5.41 2.92
N THR A 95 17.04 6.66 2.64
CA THR A 95 16.69 7.35 1.39
C THR A 95 17.87 8.02 0.70
N ASN A 96 19.10 7.82 1.20
CA ASN A 96 20.32 8.51 0.73
C ASN A 96 21.46 7.56 0.37
N GLY A 97 21.21 6.27 0.25
CA GLY A 97 22.16 5.27 -0.23
C GLY A 97 22.32 5.29 -1.75
N GLN A 98 23.40 4.71 -2.22
CA GLN A 98 23.75 4.69 -3.67
C GLN A 98 22.73 3.94 -4.54
N TYR A 99 22.01 2.96 -3.95
CA TYR A 99 21.08 2.06 -4.65
C TYR A 99 19.65 2.19 -4.14
N ASP A 100 19.32 3.30 -3.47
CA ASP A 100 18.00 3.50 -2.90
C ASP A 100 16.97 3.80 -3.98
N GLU A 101 15.84 3.13 -3.91
CA GLU A 101 14.71 3.33 -4.82
C GLU A 101 13.92 4.62 -4.54
N PHE A 102 14.09 5.25 -3.37
CA PHE A 102 13.36 6.46 -3.00
C PHE A 102 13.42 7.58 -4.06
N PRO A 103 14.61 7.99 -4.57
CA PRO A 103 14.67 9.03 -5.59
C PRO A 103 14.08 8.59 -6.94
N VAL A 104 14.17 7.31 -7.29
CA VAL A 104 13.59 6.75 -8.51
C VAL A 104 12.06 6.79 -8.45
N LEU A 105 11.48 6.35 -7.34
CA LEU A 105 10.04 6.39 -7.10
C LEU A 105 9.49 7.81 -7.15
N LEU A 106 10.18 8.78 -6.52
CA LEU A 106 9.81 10.21 -6.59
C LEU A 106 9.84 10.73 -8.03
N ALA A 107 10.89 10.43 -8.79
CA ALA A 107 11.03 10.86 -10.18
C ALA A 107 9.92 10.29 -11.09
N ASN A 108 9.41 9.10 -10.76
CA ASN A 108 8.30 8.44 -11.45
C ASN A 108 6.91 8.83 -10.89
N GLY A 109 6.84 9.84 -10.01
CA GLY A 109 5.58 10.37 -9.50
C GLY A 109 4.88 9.51 -8.45
N VAL A 110 5.58 8.52 -7.88
CA VAL A 110 5.05 7.75 -6.74
C VAL A 110 5.05 8.60 -5.49
N ASN A 111 3.96 8.59 -4.73
CA ASN A 111 3.84 9.39 -3.51
C ASN A 111 4.59 8.74 -2.34
N VAL A 112 5.91 8.93 -2.30
CA VAL A 112 6.76 8.41 -1.22
C VAL A 112 7.28 9.52 -0.32
N ARG A 113 7.43 9.22 0.97
CA ARG A 113 7.99 10.13 1.98
C ARG A 113 9.18 9.49 2.68
N SER A 114 10.20 10.31 2.95
CA SER A 114 11.30 9.92 3.83
C SER A 114 10.88 10.02 5.29
N HIS A 115 11.25 9.02 6.09
CA HIS A 115 11.09 9.09 7.55
C HIS A 115 12.24 9.86 8.24
N THR A 116 13.21 10.33 7.47
CA THR A 116 14.38 11.07 8.01
C THR A 116 13.93 12.30 8.80
N GLY A 117 14.48 12.45 9.99
CA GLY A 117 14.20 13.59 10.88
C GLY A 117 13.05 13.37 11.87
N VAL A 118 12.33 12.25 11.78
CA VAL A 118 11.38 11.83 12.83
C VAL A 118 12.13 11.09 13.92
N PRO A 119 11.85 11.34 15.22
CA PRO A 119 12.46 10.58 16.31
C PRO A 119 12.15 9.10 16.22
N ASN A 120 13.14 8.25 16.50
CA ASN A 120 13.12 6.81 16.37
C ASN A 120 13.11 6.33 14.91
N GLN A 121 13.70 5.15 14.69
CA GLN A 121 13.82 4.56 13.37
C GLN A 121 12.55 3.82 12.98
N LEU A 122 12.07 4.03 11.76
CA LEU A 122 11.04 3.21 11.14
C LEU A 122 11.67 1.87 10.70
N HIS A 123 11.58 0.85 11.54
CA HIS A 123 12.17 -0.46 11.26
C HIS A 123 11.18 -1.45 10.60
N HIS A 124 10.12 -0.94 10.01
CA HIS A 124 9.08 -1.74 9.35
C HIS A 124 9.54 -2.34 8.02
N LYS A 125 8.92 -3.45 7.65
CA LYS A 125 8.95 -4.07 6.32
C LYS A 125 7.57 -4.65 6.06
N TYR A 126 6.63 -3.79 5.69
CA TYR A 126 5.27 -4.22 5.35
C TYR A 126 4.74 -3.52 4.11
N ALA A 127 3.78 -4.16 3.48
CA ALA A 127 2.91 -3.57 2.48
C ALA A 127 1.46 -3.97 2.72
N VAL A 128 0.55 -3.09 2.36
CA VAL A 128 -0.90 -3.27 2.47
C VAL A 128 -1.53 -3.01 1.13
N ALA A 129 -2.17 -4.02 0.56
CA ALA A 129 -2.87 -3.91 -0.70
C ALA A 129 -4.39 -3.83 -0.48
N ASP A 130 -5.04 -2.88 -1.14
CA ASP A 130 -6.49 -2.75 -1.27
C ASP A 130 -7.29 -2.80 0.06
N ALA A 131 -6.72 -2.29 1.16
CA ALA A 131 -7.26 -2.45 2.51
C ALA A 131 -8.73 -2.01 2.65
N ASN A 132 -9.09 -0.88 2.05
CA ASN A 132 -10.42 -0.28 2.15
C ASN A 132 -11.37 -0.68 1.01
N VAL A 133 -11.03 -1.70 0.24
CA VAL A 133 -11.82 -2.15 -0.91
C VAL A 133 -12.33 -3.57 -0.71
N PRO A 134 -13.49 -3.76 -0.05
CA PRO A 134 -14.01 -5.09 0.29
C PRO A 134 -14.25 -6.02 -0.90
N GLY A 135 -14.43 -5.47 -2.10
CA GLY A 135 -14.64 -6.24 -3.33
C GLY A 135 -13.33 -6.70 -4.00
N SER A 136 -12.18 -6.26 -3.50
CA SER A 136 -10.86 -6.69 -3.93
C SER A 136 -10.33 -7.83 -3.04
N ASN A 137 -9.02 -7.98 -2.98
CA ASN A 137 -8.32 -8.94 -2.12
C ASN A 137 -7.44 -8.21 -1.10
N PRO A 138 -8.03 -7.63 -0.01
CA PRO A 138 -7.26 -6.94 1.01
C PRO A 138 -6.18 -7.84 1.60
N THR A 139 -4.93 -7.45 1.42
CA THR A 139 -3.77 -8.28 1.76
C THR A 139 -2.71 -7.47 2.49
N VAL A 140 -2.11 -8.08 3.51
CA VAL A 140 -0.92 -7.56 4.19
C VAL A 140 0.26 -8.47 3.91
N LEU A 141 1.38 -7.88 3.55
CA LEU A 141 2.69 -8.50 3.57
C LEU A 141 3.48 -7.88 4.72
N THR A 142 4.09 -8.70 5.57
CA THR A 142 4.90 -8.23 6.70
C THR A 142 5.96 -9.26 7.08
N GLY A 143 6.99 -8.82 7.80
CA GLY A 143 8.07 -9.71 8.25
C GLY A 143 9.36 -8.96 8.51
N SER A 144 10.48 -9.66 8.42
CA SER A 144 11.82 -9.08 8.59
C SER A 144 12.50 -8.73 7.27
N HIS A 145 11.98 -9.19 6.13
CA HIS A 145 12.58 -9.09 4.81
C HIS A 145 12.57 -7.65 4.28
N ASN A 146 13.72 -6.99 4.21
CA ASN A 146 13.87 -5.72 3.47
C ASN A 146 13.73 -5.96 1.97
N TRP A 147 13.29 -4.95 1.25
CA TRP A 147 13.19 -5.04 -0.21
C TRP A 147 14.56 -4.77 -0.86
N SER A 148 15.45 -5.74 -0.66
CA SER A 148 16.85 -5.64 -1.05
C SER A 148 17.40 -6.99 -1.52
N ASN A 149 18.43 -6.93 -2.37
CA ASN A 149 19.13 -8.15 -2.80
C ASN A 149 19.78 -8.90 -1.65
N ASN A 150 20.21 -8.19 -0.60
CA ASN A 150 20.78 -8.83 0.58
C ASN A 150 19.75 -9.66 1.34
N ALA A 151 18.54 -9.12 1.55
CA ALA A 151 17.47 -9.83 2.22
C ALA A 151 17.03 -11.08 1.44
N GLU A 152 16.98 -11.00 0.11
CA GLU A 152 16.59 -12.13 -0.75
C GLU A 152 17.63 -13.24 -0.77
N ASN A 153 18.94 -12.88 -0.87
CA ASN A 153 19.96 -13.84 -1.22
C ASN A 153 20.92 -14.21 -0.08
N ASN A 154 21.05 -13.37 0.95
CA ASN A 154 22.10 -13.53 1.95
C ASN A 154 21.61 -13.56 3.41
N SER A 155 20.37 -13.14 3.66
CA SER A 155 19.82 -13.05 5.01
C SER A 155 18.74 -14.10 5.23
N ASP A 156 18.71 -14.66 6.45
CA ASP A 156 17.65 -15.54 6.92
C ASP A 156 16.48 -14.70 7.42
N GLU A 157 15.55 -14.36 6.51
CA GLU A 157 14.41 -13.52 6.79
C GLU A 157 13.10 -14.29 6.71
N ASN A 158 12.04 -13.74 7.29
CA ASN A 158 10.69 -14.27 7.16
C ASN A 158 9.75 -13.27 6.52
N THR A 159 8.74 -13.78 5.82
CA THR A 159 7.66 -13.01 5.23
C THR A 159 6.34 -13.73 5.43
N LEU A 160 5.36 -12.99 5.95
CA LEU A 160 3.96 -13.39 6.07
C LEU A 160 3.14 -12.62 5.05
N ILE A 161 2.23 -13.32 4.35
CA ILE A 161 1.20 -12.70 3.54
C ILE A 161 -0.16 -13.12 4.10
N ILE A 162 -0.99 -12.16 4.49
CA ILE A 162 -2.24 -12.39 5.20
C ILE A 162 -3.38 -11.81 4.38
N HIS A 163 -4.28 -12.66 3.89
CA HIS A 163 -5.45 -12.28 3.11
C HIS A 163 -6.65 -12.06 4.05
N ASP A 164 -6.68 -10.89 4.69
CA ASP A 164 -7.74 -10.51 5.63
C ASP A 164 -7.97 -9.00 5.66
N ALA A 165 -9.20 -8.58 5.37
CA ALA A 165 -9.57 -7.17 5.34
C ALA A 165 -9.43 -6.48 6.71
N THR A 166 -9.69 -7.18 7.80
CA THR A 166 -9.58 -6.60 9.15
C THR A 166 -8.13 -6.31 9.49
N ILE A 167 -7.23 -7.26 9.20
CA ILE A 167 -5.80 -7.10 9.44
C ILE A 167 -5.23 -6.01 8.50
N ALA A 168 -5.63 -6.02 7.23
CA ALA A 168 -5.23 -4.99 6.27
C ALA A 168 -5.62 -3.58 6.74
N ASN A 169 -6.84 -3.41 7.27
CA ASN A 169 -7.29 -2.14 7.82
C ASN A 169 -6.53 -1.71 9.09
N ILE A 170 -6.10 -2.65 9.94
CA ILE A 170 -5.25 -2.34 11.10
C ILE A 170 -3.88 -1.82 10.65
N TYR A 171 -3.25 -2.47 9.68
CA TYR A 171 -1.98 -2.01 9.10
C TYR A 171 -2.12 -0.67 8.37
N LEU A 172 -3.23 -0.45 7.66
CA LEU A 172 -3.51 0.84 7.05
C LEU A 172 -3.62 1.95 8.10
N GLN A 173 -4.29 1.72 9.24
CA GLN A 173 -4.37 2.70 10.32
C GLN A 173 -2.98 3.02 10.91
N GLU A 174 -2.12 2.02 11.04
CA GLU A 174 -0.72 2.23 11.43
C GLU A 174 0.01 3.08 10.40
N PHE A 175 -0.12 2.74 9.11
CA PHE A 175 0.46 3.52 8.02
C PHE A 175 -0.02 4.98 8.05
N GLU A 176 -1.32 5.23 8.16
CA GLU A 176 -1.90 6.58 8.20
C GLU A 176 -1.36 7.39 9.39
N LYS A 177 -1.17 6.76 10.53
CA LYS A 177 -0.56 7.40 11.69
C LYS A 177 0.88 7.83 11.39
N ARG A 178 1.72 6.93 10.85
CA ARG A 178 3.11 7.26 10.48
C ARG A 178 3.14 8.31 9.38
N TRP A 179 2.25 8.19 8.38
CA TRP A 179 2.13 9.14 7.28
C TRP A 179 1.80 10.56 7.79
N GLY A 180 0.89 10.65 8.75
CA GLY A 180 0.53 11.92 9.39
C GLY A 180 1.67 12.55 10.21
N GLU A 181 2.54 11.75 10.83
CA GLU A 181 3.69 12.21 11.60
C GLU A 181 4.77 12.87 10.71
N LEU A 182 4.86 12.47 9.45
CA LEU A 182 5.84 13.03 8.50
C LEU A 182 5.48 14.43 8.01
N GLY A 183 4.31 14.96 8.39
CA GLY A 183 3.79 16.21 7.86
C GLY A 183 3.51 16.14 6.35
N THR A 184 3.00 17.21 5.80
CA THR A 184 3.04 17.39 4.35
C THR A 184 4.51 17.59 3.96
N PRO A 185 5.03 16.92 2.89
CA PRO A 185 6.32 17.31 2.35
C PRO A 185 6.35 18.83 2.21
N ASN A 186 7.50 19.47 2.55
CA ASN A 186 7.72 20.89 2.25
C ASN A 186 7.82 21.18 0.73
N ALA A 187 7.13 20.45 -0.10
CA ALA A 187 6.57 21.05 -1.27
C ALA A 187 5.60 22.09 -0.70
N VAL A 188 5.86 23.35 -0.96
CA VAL A 188 4.81 24.33 -1.09
C VAL A 188 3.87 23.74 -2.13
N ASN A 189 2.98 22.84 -1.70
CA ASN A 189 1.67 22.83 -2.30
C ASN A 189 1.20 24.23 -1.98
N GLU A 190 1.34 25.15 -2.95
CA GLU A 190 0.33 26.17 -3.07
C GLU A 190 -0.94 25.40 -2.76
N LEU A 191 -1.57 25.74 -1.63
CA LEU A 191 -2.98 25.47 -1.47
C LEU A 191 -3.55 26.13 -2.72
N ILE A 192 -3.73 25.34 -3.78
CA ILE A 192 -4.53 25.76 -4.89
C ILE A 192 -5.87 25.88 -4.18
N ASP A 193 -6.24 27.09 -3.87
CA ASP A 193 -7.55 27.43 -3.33
C ASP A 193 -8.51 27.07 -4.46
N ILE A 194 -8.87 25.77 -4.47
CA ILE A 194 -9.79 25.26 -5.47
C ILE A 194 -11.13 25.46 -4.84
N ASP A 195 -11.85 26.47 -5.32
CA ASP A 195 -13.24 26.64 -5.01
C ASP A 195 -14.03 25.45 -5.52
N LEU A 196 -14.11 24.41 -4.69
CA LEU A 196 -14.98 23.26 -4.92
C LEU A 196 -16.26 23.45 -4.12
N ILE A 197 -17.35 23.66 -4.82
CA ILE A 197 -18.67 23.82 -4.21
C ILE A 197 -19.53 22.61 -4.56
N ILE A 198 -20.09 21.97 -3.54
CA ILE A 198 -21.08 20.90 -3.68
C ILE A 198 -22.44 21.47 -3.28
N SER A 199 -23.33 21.63 -4.23
CA SER A 199 -24.63 22.30 -4.00
C SER A 199 -25.78 21.60 -4.72
N PRO A 200 -26.99 21.54 -4.11
CA PRO A 200 -27.29 21.88 -2.72
C PRO A 200 -26.75 20.85 -1.73
N ASN A 201 -26.31 21.31 -0.55
CA ASN A 201 -25.91 20.44 0.55
C ASN A 201 -26.44 21.09 1.87
N PRO A 202 -27.42 20.46 2.56
CA PRO A 202 -28.07 19.17 2.25
C PRO A 202 -28.88 19.16 0.95
N THR A 203 -29.08 17.93 0.41
CA THR A 203 -29.89 17.70 -0.79
C THR A 203 -31.01 16.71 -0.55
N THR A 204 -32.06 16.79 -1.37
CA THR A 204 -33.14 15.80 -1.46
C THR A 204 -33.09 14.97 -2.76
N GLY A 205 -32.01 15.11 -3.54
CA GLY A 205 -31.88 14.46 -4.82
C GLY A 205 -30.52 14.73 -5.45
N THR A 206 -30.49 15.52 -6.50
CA THR A 206 -29.29 15.81 -7.27
C THR A 206 -28.41 16.84 -6.59
N VAL A 207 -27.08 16.62 -6.59
CA VAL A 207 -26.06 17.62 -6.26
C VAL A 207 -25.21 17.94 -7.48
N VAL A 208 -24.77 19.18 -7.58
CA VAL A 208 -23.84 19.64 -8.61
C VAL A 208 -22.53 20.01 -7.94
N ILE A 209 -21.45 19.61 -8.57
CA ILE A 209 -20.09 19.97 -8.14
C ILE A 209 -19.59 21.07 -9.07
N LEU A 210 -19.27 22.21 -8.49
CA LEU A 210 -18.68 23.35 -9.20
C LEU A 210 -17.20 23.45 -8.83
N SER A 211 -16.34 23.64 -9.80
CA SER A 211 -14.90 23.81 -9.64
C SER A 211 -14.34 24.64 -10.79
N ASP A 212 -13.30 25.40 -10.52
CA ASP A 212 -12.51 26.10 -11.54
C ASP A 212 -11.64 25.16 -12.37
N LEU A 213 -11.50 23.89 -11.92
CA LEU A 213 -10.77 22.86 -12.64
C LEU A 213 -11.70 21.96 -13.46
N GLU A 214 -11.20 21.46 -14.58
CA GLU A 214 -11.88 20.43 -15.38
C GLU A 214 -12.05 19.15 -14.56
N ILE A 215 -13.29 18.81 -14.21
CA ILE A 215 -13.64 17.58 -13.50
C ILE A 215 -13.70 16.44 -14.51
N LEU A 216 -12.84 15.43 -14.30
CA LEU A 216 -12.75 14.24 -15.14
C LEU A 216 -13.73 13.15 -14.68
N GLN A 217 -13.84 12.97 -13.38
CA GLN A 217 -14.66 11.92 -12.79
C GLN A 217 -15.07 12.28 -11.36
N THR A 218 -16.25 11.83 -10.96
CA THR A 218 -16.73 11.89 -9.57
C THR A 218 -17.18 10.54 -9.09
N ASN A 219 -16.71 10.14 -7.91
CA ASN A 219 -17.06 8.88 -7.27
C ASN A 219 -17.85 9.15 -5.99
N LEU A 220 -19.01 8.53 -5.86
CA LEU A 220 -19.85 8.63 -4.68
C LEU A 220 -19.64 7.41 -3.77
N TYR A 221 -19.41 7.66 -2.49
CA TYR A 221 -19.25 6.62 -1.48
C TYR A 221 -20.28 6.77 -0.36
N ALA A 222 -20.76 5.66 0.16
CA ALA A 222 -21.53 5.62 1.40
C ALA A 222 -20.64 5.96 2.61
N ALA A 223 -21.27 6.23 3.76
CA ALA A 223 -20.55 6.56 5.00
C ALA A 223 -19.62 5.43 5.49
N ASP A 224 -19.87 4.18 5.07
CA ASP A 224 -19.06 3.01 5.36
C ASP A 224 -17.88 2.83 4.37
N GLY A 225 -17.67 3.78 3.45
CA GLY A 225 -16.61 3.75 2.44
C GLY A 225 -16.93 2.92 1.19
N ARG A 226 -18.11 2.31 1.11
CA ARG A 226 -18.51 1.53 -0.06
C ARG A 226 -18.80 2.43 -1.25
N LEU A 227 -18.18 2.16 -2.40
CA LEU A 227 -18.44 2.87 -3.66
C LEU A 227 -19.89 2.59 -4.13
N LEU A 228 -20.62 3.65 -4.40
CA LEU A 228 -22.01 3.60 -4.84
C LEU A 228 -22.17 3.89 -6.34
N SER A 229 -21.44 4.90 -6.84
CA SER A 229 -21.46 5.24 -8.27
C SER A 229 -20.17 5.90 -8.70
N VAL A 230 -19.88 5.76 -9.99
CA VAL A 230 -18.81 6.45 -10.72
C VAL A 230 -19.50 7.25 -11.81
N ASN A 231 -19.27 8.57 -11.86
CA ASN A 231 -19.93 9.45 -12.81
C ASN A 231 -18.86 10.24 -13.59
N GLU A 232 -19.04 10.33 -14.89
CA GLU A 232 -18.29 11.24 -15.73
C GLU A 232 -19.01 12.60 -15.68
N GLY A 233 -18.39 13.62 -15.06
CA GLY A 233 -18.95 14.96 -14.98
C GLY A 233 -19.23 15.45 -13.55
N THR A 234 -20.05 16.49 -13.47
CA THR A 234 -20.22 17.35 -12.29
C THR A 234 -21.50 17.08 -11.50
N THR A 235 -22.35 16.16 -11.94
CA THR A 235 -23.67 15.93 -11.35
C THR A 235 -23.75 14.53 -10.74
N ILE A 236 -24.26 14.44 -9.51
CA ILE A 236 -24.45 13.19 -8.78
C ILE A 236 -25.89 13.11 -8.29
N GLU A 237 -26.54 11.96 -8.49
CA GLU A 237 -27.87 11.69 -7.94
C GLU A 237 -27.76 10.95 -6.59
N ILE A 238 -28.44 11.47 -5.58
CA ILE A 238 -28.52 10.90 -4.23
C ILE A 238 -29.92 10.34 -4.04
N GLY A 239 -30.07 9.03 -4.12
CA GLY A 239 -31.38 8.37 -4.06
C GLY A 239 -31.94 8.13 -2.65
N VAL A 240 -31.10 8.18 -1.62
CA VAL A 240 -31.49 7.85 -0.23
C VAL A 240 -30.88 8.89 0.71
N GLN A 241 -31.62 9.24 1.76
CA GLN A 241 -31.12 10.15 2.80
C GLN A 241 -29.92 9.51 3.55
N GLY A 242 -28.83 10.26 3.73
CA GLY A 242 -27.63 9.77 4.42
C GLY A 242 -26.47 10.75 4.34
N ILE A 243 -25.33 10.30 4.88
CA ILE A 243 -24.05 10.97 4.73
C ILE A 243 -23.28 10.24 3.64
N TYR A 244 -22.70 11.02 2.73
CA TYR A 244 -21.95 10.51 1.60
C TYR A 244 -20.60 11.22 1.50
N PHE A 245 -19.61 10.52 0.95
CA PHE A 245 -18.33 11.11 0.56
C PHE A 245 -18.25 11.18 -0.96
N VAL A 246 -17.75 12.26 -1.48
CA VAL A 246 -17.53 12.46 -2.91
C VAL A 246 -16.05 12.64 -3.16
N ARG A 247 -15.48 11.78 -4.01
CA ARG A 247 -14.12 11.96 -4.53
C ARG A 247 -14.22 12.60 -5.91
N VAL A 248 -13.55 13.73 -6.09
CA VAL A 248 -13.51 14.45 -7.36
C VAL A 248 -12.12 14.30 -7.98
N MET A 249 -12.06 13.85 -9.20
CA MET A 249 -10.82 13.76 -9.98
C MET A 249 -10.79 14.86 -11.02
N THR A 250 -9.72 15.64 -11.03
CA THR A 250 -9.52 16.77 -11.94
C THR A 250 -8.27 16.56 -12.78
N LYS A 251 -8.10 17.35 -13.83
CA LYS A 251 -6.95 17.30 -14.72
C LYS A 251 -5.60 17.57 -14.03
N LYS A 252 -5.61 18.15 -12.81
CA LYS A 252 -4.40 18.44 -12.02
C LYS A 252 -4.17 17.47 -10.86
N GLY A 253 -4.99 16.46 -10.69
CA GLY A 253 -4.88 15.46 -9.63
C GLY A 253 -6.22 15.12 -8.97
N ASN A 254 -6.17 14.28 -7.94
CA ASN A 254 -7.34 13.89 -7.16
C ASN A 254 -7.54 14.84 -5.99
N MET A 255 -8.77 15.16 -5.69
CA MET A 255 -9.21 15.89 -4.49
C MET A 255 -10.11 15.02 -3.63
#